data_5b8331fdbbde1bf6c3c4c571eb75c8e9
#
_entry.id   5b8331fdbbde1bf6c3c4c571eb75c8e9
#
_cell.length_a   1.000
_cell.length_b   1.000
_cell.length_c   1.000
_cell.angle_alpha   90.00
_cell.angle_beta   90.00
_cell.angle_gamma   90.00
#
_symmetry.space_group_name_H-M   'P 1'
#
loop_
_entity.id
_entity.type
_entity.pdbx_description
1 polymer ?
#
loop_
_entity_poly.entity_id
_entity_poly.type
_entity_poly.pdbx_seq_one_letter_code
_entity_poly.pdbx_strand_id
1 'polypeptide(L)'
;MKKLLALVLALALLLTAMSFALAEELPTITIMFHGSNVTDDSAVMEAVNAYIADKVGAKLEVVWGTWGDFDDKATNALLSGDTGIDMVFTCSWSADEYNTYAKNGYFVKLDDLIAEYGADLVAAIPESLMQAATIEGAEGMGIYAVNGFKDTATQNTWDVNVTLLNELGYTLEDFEAMTFYDFGELFQKAKELKGDSFYPFLVEPMVLERMVTGSIIVAGDSGST
;
A
#
# COMPACT_ATOMS: atom_id res chain seq x y z
N MET A 1 -65.96 12.27 5.40
CA MET A 1 -64.95 11.62 6.24
C MET A 1 -64.15 10.56 5.51
N LYS A 2 -64.71 9.53 4.89
CA LYS A 2 -63.98 8.44 4.18
C LYS A 2 -63.12 8.97 3.00
N LYS A 3 -63.60 9.96 2.22
CA LYS A 3 -62.83 10.53 1.10
C LYS A 3 -61.65 11.39 1.58
N LEU A 4 -61.78 12.09 2.71
CA LEU A 4 -60.72 12.89 3.30
C LEU A 4 -59.60 11.97 3.87
N LEU A 5 -59.98 10.87 4.51
CA LEU A 5 -59.05 9.87 5.05
C LEU A 5 -58.27 9.20 3.92
N ALA A 6 -58.93 8.87 2.81
CA ALA A 6 -58.26 8.29 1.64
C ALA A 6 -57.27 9.29 1.00
N LEU A 7 -57.58 10.58 0.97
CA LEU A 7 -56.67 11.60 0.45
C LEU A 7 -55.45 11.79 1.33
N VAL A 8 -55.62 11.77 2.67
CA VAL A 8 -54.52 11.86 3.63
C VAL A 8 -53.62 10.65 3.55
N LEU A 9 -54.19 9.45 3.42
CA LEU A 9 -53.42 8.20 3.24
C LEU A 9 -52.62 8.18 1.92
N ALA A 10 -53.26 8.66 0.82
CA ALA A 10 -52.59 8.76 -0.47
C ALA A 10 -51.44 9.78 -0.45
N LEU A 11 -51.62 10.92 0.25
CA LEU A 11 -50.59 11.94 0.43
C LEU A 11 -49.43 11.44 1.31
N ALA A 12 -49.73 10.67 2.36
CA ALA A 12 -48.73 10.04 3.22
C ALA A 12 -47.91 8.97 2.46
N LEU A 13 -48.57 8.16 1.61
CA LEU A 13 -47.91 7.21 0.75
C LEU A 13 -47.05 7.87 -0.34
N LEU A 14 -47.49 9.00 -0.87
CA LEU A 14 -46.70 9.78 -1.82
C LEU A 14 -45.46 10.42 -1.15
N LEU A 15 -45.61 10.92 0.07
CA LEU A 15 -44.49 11.47 0.83
C LEU A 15 -43.46 10.41 1.22
N THR A 16 -43.89 9.20 1.59
CA THR A 16 -42.98 8.09 1.85
C THR A 16 -42.32 7.58 0.58
N ALA A 17 -43.04 7.53 -0.56
CA ALA A 17 -42.47 7.16 -1.84
C ALA A 17 -41.43 8.18 -2.37
N MET A 18 -41.65 9.46 -2.11
CA MET A 18 -40.68 10.52 -2.43
C MET A 18 -39.42 10.46 -1.55
N SER A 19 -39.53 9.99 -0.30
CA SER A 19 -38.38 9.82 0.58
C SER A 19 -37.47 8.65 0.13
N PHE A 20 -38.03 7.63 -0.54
CA PHE A 20 -37.25 6.53 -1.14
C PHE A 20 -36.64 6.90 -2.50
N ALA A 21 -37.13 7.94 -3.17
CA ALA A 21 -36.62 8.36 -4.47
C ALA A 21 -35.44 9.35 -4.41
N LEU A 22 -35.03 9.74 -3.20
CA LEU A 22 -33.91 10.64 -2.92
C LEU A 22 -32.83 9.94 -2.06
N ALA A 23 -32.63 8.65 -2.24
CA ALA A 23 -31.36 8.05 -1.81
C ALA A 23 -30.30 8.61 -2.77
N GLU A 24 -29.68 9.71 -2.38
CA GLU A 24 -28.57 10.31 -3.10
C GLU A 24 -27.49 9.22 -3.24
N GLU A 25 -27.16 8.90 -4.48
CA GLU A 25 -26.12 7.89 -4.73
C GLU A 25 -24.81 8.41 -4.14
N LEU A 26 -24.20 7.66 -3.23
CA LEU A 26 -22.96 8.08 -2.60
C LEU A 26 -21.89 8.30 -3.65
N PRO A 27 -21.10 9.38 -3.57
CA PRO A 27 -19.98 9.61 -4.47
C PRO A 27 -18.99 8.45 -4.37
N THR A 28 -18.39 8.12 -5.49
CA THR A 28 -17.33 7.09 -5.54
C THR A 28 -15.98 7.79 -5.57
N ILE A 29 -15.09 7.39 -4.68
CA ILE A 29 -13.68 7.79 -4.65
C ILE A 29 -12.90 6.65 -5.28
N THR A 30 -12.15 6.93 -6.33
CA THR A 30 -11.35 5.95 -7.04
C THR A 30 -9.89 6.10 -6.67
N ILE A 31 -9.30 5.02 -6.16
CA ILE A 31 -7.88 4.98 -5.81
C ILE A 31 -7.13 3.97 -6.67
N MET A 32 -5.99 4.36 -7.19
CA MET A 32 -5.09 3.46 -7.90
C MET A 32 -4.02 2.92 -6.97
N PHE A 33 -3.95 1.59 -6.88
CA PHE A 33 -2.96 0.86 -6.11
C PHE A 33 -2.19 -0.14 -6.95
N HIS A 34 -0.97 -0.45 -6.49
CA HIS A 34 -0.33 -1.63 -6.99
C HIS A 34 -0.74 -2.92 -6.27
N GLY A 35 -0.93 -4.01 -7.00
CA GLY A 35 -1.21 -5.32 -6.43
C GLY A 35 -0.79 -6.43 -7.36
N SER A 36 -0.22 -7.48 -6.80
CA SER A 36 0.14 -8.66 -7.56
C SER A 36 -1.05 -9.58 -7.68
N ASN A 37 -1.51 -9.80 -8.94
CA ASN A 37 -2.51 -10.84 -9.24
C ASN A 37 -3.83 -10.74 -8.46
N VAL A 38 -4.29 -9.53 -8.19
CA VAL A 38 -5.63 -9.32 -7.64
C VAL A 38 -6.64 -9.68 -8.74
N THR A 39 -7.30 -10.82 -8.60
CA THR A 39 -8.25 -11.35 -9.59
C THR A 39 -9.70 -11.13 -9.18
N ASP A 40 -9.96 -11.05 -7.88
CA ASP A 40 -11.29 -10.82 -7.31
C ASP A 40 -11.12 -10.21 -5.91
N ASP A 41 -11.53 -8.97 -5.75
CA ASP A 41 -11.58 -8.25 -4.48
C ASP A 41 -13.00 -7.89 -4.05
N SER A 42 -14.01 -8.39 -4.76
CA SER A 42 -15.41 -7.99 -4.60
C SER A 42 -15.92 -8.13 -3.17
N ALA A 43 -15.62 -9.24 -2.50
CA ALA A 43 -16.04 -9.45 -1.11
C ALA A 43 -15.35 -8.51 -0.12
N VAL A 44 -14.09 -8.15 -0.39
CA VAL A 44 -13.34 -7.18 0.42
C VAL A 44 -13.92 -5.80 0.20
N MET A 45 -14.14 -5.40 -1.05
CA MET A 45 -14.68 -4.08 -1.39
C MET A 45 -16.13 -3.91 -0.90
N GLU A 46 -16.94 -4.97 -0.91
CA GLU A 46 -18.27 -4.95 -0.29
C GLU A 46 -18.17 -4.63 1.21
N ALA A 47 -17.29 -5.32 1.95
CA ALA A 47 -17.09 -5.08 3.38
C ALA A 47 -16.52 -3.69 3.67
N VAL A 48 -15.55 -3.23 2.88
CA VAL A 48 -14.96 -1.89 2.97
C VAL A 48 -16.04 -0.83 2.74
N ASN A 49 -16.80 -0.95 1.65
CA ASN A 49 -17.84 0.01 1.30
C ASN A 49 -18.99 0.03 2.31
N ALA A 50 -19.36 -1.11 2.87
CA ALA A 50 -20.34 -1.13 3.97
C ALA A 50 -19.82 -0.38 5.22
N TYR A 51 -18.52 -0.45 5.49
CA TYR A 51 -17.91 0.24 6.63
C TYR A 51 -17.76 1.75 6.43
N ILE A 52 -17.30 2.18 5.24
CA ILE A 52 -16.99 3.60 4.99
C ILE A 52 -18.20 4.44 4.63
N ALA A 53 -19.25 3.84 4.05
CA ALA A 53 -20.45 4.54 3.61
C ALA A 53 -21.06 5.41 4.72
N ASP A 54 -21.21 4.84 5.91
CA ASP A 54 -21.77 5.54 7.07
C ASP A 54 -20.80 6.53 7.73
N LYS A 55 -19.49 6.38 7.50
CA LYS A 55 -18.46 7.16 8.17
C LYS A 55 -18.02 8.38 7.37
N VAL A 56 -17.86 8.20 6.07
CA VAL A 56 -17.34 9.26 5.18
C VAL A 56 -18.33 9.66 4.09
N GLY A 57 -19.48 9.00 4.00
CA GLY A 57 -20.50 9.33 3.02
C GLY A 57 -20.06 9.10 1.57
N ALA A 58 -19.17 8.13 1.32
CA ALA A 58 -18.65 7.80 0.01
C ALA A 58 -18.46 6.29 -0.16
N LYS A 59 -18.29 5.86 -1.40
CA LYS A 59 -17.84 4.52 -1.77
C LYS A 59 -16.40 4.60 -2.24
N LEU A 60 -15.68 3.49 -2.11
CA LEU A 60 -14.32 3.33 -2.62
C LEU A 60 -14.34 2.35 -3.79
N GLU A 61 -13.64 2.70 -4.85
CA GLU A 61 -13.27 1.81 -5.95
C GLU A 61 -11.76 1.74 -6.05
N VAL A 62 -11.20 0.54 -6.26
CA VAL A 62 -9.76 0.35 -6.39
C VAL A 62 -9.43 -0.09 -7.82
N VAL A 63 -8.55 0.66 -8.46
CA VAL A 63 -7.96 0.31 -9.76
C VAL A 63 -6.60 -0.31 -9.50
N TRP A 64 -6.46 -1.59 -9.80
CA TRP A 64 -5.22 -2.32 -9.58
C TRP A 64 -4.27 -2.20 -10.78
N GLY A 65 -3.03 -1.83 -10.49
CA GLY A 65 -1.89 -1.97 -11.40
C GLY A 65 -1.02 -3.14 -10.99
N THR A 66 -0.39 -3.80 -11.94
CA THR A 66 0.64 -4.81 -11.66
C THR A 66 1.98 -4.13 -11.36
N TRP A 67 2.92 -4.86 -10.78
CA TRP A 67 4.29 -4.35 -10.57
C TRP A 67 5.02 -3.94 -11.86
N GLY A 68 4.54 -4.39 -13.02
CA GLY A 68 5.15 -4.08 -14.32
C GLY A 68 4.49 -2.92 -15.07
N ASP A 69 3.29 -2.48 -14.68
CA ASP A 69 2.54 -1.46 -15.42
C ASP A 69 1.96 -0.32 -14.54
N PHE A 70 2.08 -0.45 -13.22
CA PHE A 70 1.52 0.55 -12.31
C PHE A 70 2.13 1.93 -12.53
N ASP A 71 3.46 2.04 -12.58
CA ASP A 71 4.16 3.31 -12.71
C ASP A 71 3.74 4.07 -13.97
N ASP A 72 3.62 3.37 -15.11
CA ASP A 72 3.17 3.96 -16.36
C ASP A 72 1.70 4.42 -16.27
N LYS A 73 0.84 3.61 -15.65
CA LYS A 73 -0.58 3.94 -15.49
C LYS A 73 -0.77 5.14 -14.56
N ALA A 74 -0.09 5.15 -13.42
CA ALA A 74 -0.16 6.23 -12.45
C ALA A 74 0.38 7.55 -13.04
N THR A 75 1.53 7.50 -13.72
CA THR A 75 2.09 8.65 -14.43
C THR A 75 1.09 9.20 -15.46
N ASN A 76 0.49 8.33 -16.28
CA ASN A 76 -0.49 8.76 -17.29
C ASN A 76 -1.75 9.35 -16.64
N ALA A 77 -2.22 8.78 -15.53
CA ALA A 77 -3.35 9.30 -14.79
C ALA A 77 -3.08 10.72 -14.27
N LEU A 78 -1.92 10.93 -13.63
CA LEU A 78 -1.51 12.23 -13.11
C LEU A 78 -1.30 13.28 -14.21
N LEU A 79 -0.66 12.91 -15.32
CA LEU A 79 -0.40 13.83 -16.44
C LEU A 79 -1.65 14.23 -17.20
N SER A 80 -2.63 13.34 -17.34
CA SER A 80 -3.87 13.65 -18.09
C SER A 80 -4.84 14.54 -17.30
N GLY A 81 -4.77 14.54 -15.98
CA GLY A 81 -5.58 15.39 -15.11
C GLY A 81 -7.09 15.11 -15.13
N ASP A 82 -7.53 14.10 -15.87
CA ASP A 82 -8.95 13.73 -15.98
C ASP A 82 -9.08 12.24 -16.32
N THR A 83 -8.81 11.41 -15.35
CA THR A 83 -8.81 9.95 -15.55
C THR A 83 -9.90 9.21 -14.79
N GLY A 84 -10.67 9.92 -13.97
CA GLY A 84 -11.54 9.30 -12.97
C GLY A 84 -10.77 8.61 -11.85
N ILE A 85 -9.50 8.98 -11.64
CA ILE A 85 -8.70 8.55 -10.51
C ILE A 85 -8.54 9.73 -9.55
N ASP A 86 -9.04 9.59 -8.34
CA ASP A 86 -9.00 10.64 -7.32
C ASP A 86 -7.74 10.56 -6.47
N MET A 87 -7.22 9.35 -6.26
CA MET A 87 -6.03 9.10 -5.45
C MET A 87 -5.13 8.06 -6.11
N VAL A 88 -3.83 8.22 -5.93
CA VAL A 88 -2.80 7.31 -6.42
C VAL A 88 -1.89 6.91 -5.27
N PHE A 89 -1.56 5.63 -5.19
CA PHE A 89 -0.47 5.19 -4.31
C PHE A 89 0.83 5.82 -4.76
N THR A 90 1.60 6.35 -3.84
CA THR A 90 2.92 6.91 -4.08
C THR A 90 3.92 6.46 -3.03
N CYS A 91 5.18 6.43 -3.37
CA CYS A 91 6.26 6.04 -2.49
C CYS A 91 7.59 6.63 -2.96
N SER A 92 8.63 6.46 -2.16
CA SER A 92 9.97 6.97 -2.48
C SER A 92 10.87 5.96 -3.19
N TRP A 93 10.42 4.73 -3.37
CA TRP A 93 11.23 3.63 -3.91
C TRP A 93 10.79 3.15 -5.30
N SER A 94 9.74 3.71 -5.88
CA SER A 94 9.30 3.44 -7.26
C SER A 94 9.44 4.67 -8.14
N ALA A 95 9.17 4.53 -9.45
CA ALA A 95 9.16 5.63 -10.41
C ALA A 95 8.13 6.71 -10.06
N ASP A 96 7.10 6.36 -9.32
CA ASP A 96 6.06 7.26 -8.81
C ASP A 96 6.54 8.01 -7.57
N GLU A 97 7.62 8.70 -7.73
CA GLU A 97 8.28 9.40 -6.66
C GLU A 97 7.41 10.51 -6.07
N TYR A 98 7.07 10.36 -4.81
CA TYR A 98 6.33 11.33 -4.03
C TYR A 98 6.87 12.77 -4.18
N ASN A 99 8.19 12.93 -4.06
CA ASN A 99 8.85 14.22 -4.20
C ASN A 99 8.66 14.84 -5.58
N THR A 100 8.80 14.05 -6.63
CA THR A 100 8.72 14.51 -8.02
C THR A 100 7.30 15.00 -8.34
N TYR A 101 6.29 14.23 -7.97
CA TYR A 101 4.92 14.59 -8.27
C TYR A 101 4.40 15.75 -7.42
N ALA A 102 4.79 15.84 -6.16
CA ALA A 102 4.45 16.99 -5.33
C ALA A 102 5.09 18.28 -5.86
N LYS A 103 6.37 18.26 -6.30
CA LYS A 103 7.05 19.40 -6.90
C LYS A 103 6.44 19.84 -8.23
N ASN A 104 5.95 18.88 -9.01
CA ASN A 104 5.28 19.16 -10.28
C ASN A 104 3.83 19.61 -10.13
N GLY A 105 3.30 19.66 -8.90
CA GLY A 105 1.93 20.10 -8.63
C GLY A 105 0.84 19.09 -8.97
N TYR A 106 1.18 17.81 -9.05
CA TYR A 106 0.21 16.75 -9.27
C TYR A 106 -0.53 16.33 -8.01
N PHE A 107 0.03 16.64 -6.85
CA PHE A 107 -0.59 16.37 -5.55
C PHE A 107 -1.04 17.64 -4.86
N VAL A 108 -2.20 17.58 -4.23
CA VAL A 108 -2.74 18.66 -3.41
C VAL A 108 -1.99 18.72 -2.08
N LYS A 109 -1.70 19.92 -1.62
CA LYS A 109 -1.17 20.13 -0.26
C LYS A 109 -2.25 19.84 0.78
N LEU A 110 -1.96 18.97 1.73
CA LEU A 110 -2.95 18.40 2.64
C LEU A 110 -2.98 19.05 4.03
N ASP A 111 -2.07 19.98 4.34
CA ASP A 111 -1.90 20.53 5.69
C ASP A 111 -3.21 21.09 6.27
N ASP A 112 -3.91 21.91 5.50
CA ASP A 112 -5.18 22.52 5.94
C ASP A 112 -6.31 21.48 6.09
N LEU A 113 -6.36 20.50 5.17
CA LEU A 113 -7.32 19.41 5.22
C LEU A 113 -7.06 18.48 6.40
N ILE A 114 -5.79 18.19 6.70
CA ILE A 114 -5.39 17.40 7.87
C ILE A 114 -5.76 18.16 9.15
N ALA A 115 -5.55 19.48 9.19
CA ALA A 115 -5.90 20.28 10.34
C ALA A 115 -7.42 20.34 10.59
N GLU A 116 -8.23 20.34 9.52
CA GLU A 116 -9.69 20.42 9.63
C GLU A 116 -10.35 19.05 9.87
N TYR A 117 -9.89 18.00 9.17
CA TYR A 117 -10.57 16.69 9.14
C TYR A 117 -9.71 15.54 9.67
N GLY A 118 -8.40 15.74 9.84
CA GLY A 118 -7.43 14.68 10.07
C GLY A 118 -7.12 14.38 11.54
N ALA A 119 -7.94 14.78 12.50
CA ALA A 119 -7.64 14.59 13.93
C ALA A 119 -7.36 13.12 14.29
N ASP A 120 -8.18 12.19 13.79
CA ASP A 120 -8.00 10.75 14.03
C ASP A 120 -6.77 10.20 13.31
N LEU A 121 -6.46 10.72 12.12
CA LEU A 121 -5.27 10.37 11.36
C LEU A 121 -4.00 10.76 12.15
N VAL A 122 -3.94 12.00 12.63
CA VAL A 122 -2.80 12.51 13.41
C VAL A 122 -2.65 11.73 14.73
N ALA A 123 -3.75 11.30 15.33
CA ALA A 123 -3.70 10.48 16.54
C ALA A 123 -3.21 9.04 16.28
N ALA A 124 -3.42 8.53 15.07
CA ALA A 124 -3.07 7.15 14.69
C ALA A 124 -1.64 7.01 14.15
N ILE A 125 -1.09 8.05 13.52
CA ILE A 125 0.23 8.01 12.88
C ILE A 125 1.27 8.69 13.79
N PRO A 126 2.42 8.04 14.08
CA PRO A 126 3.50 8.66 14.83
C PRO A 126 3.96 9.99 14.21
N GLU A 127 4.22 10.98 15.06
CA GLU A 127 4.65 12.32 14.62
C GLU A 127 5.88 12.27 13.71
N SER A 128 6.83 11.38 13.99
CA SER A 128 8.03 11.21 13.16
C SER A 128 7.73 10.78 11.73
N LEU A 129 6.68 9.98 11.51
CA LEU A 129 6.24 9.59 10.17
C LEU A 129 5.51 10.74 9.47
N MET A 130 4.71 11.52 10.20
CA MET A 130 4.10 12.73 9.64
C MET A 130 5.14 13.76 9.23
N GLN A 131 6.20 13.93 10.03
CA GLN A 131 7.33 14.79 9.69
C GLN A 131 8.09 14.27 8.45
N ALA A 132 8.28 12.97 8.32
CA ALA A 132 8.92 12.36 7.15
C ALA A 132 8.11 12.55 5.84
N ALA A 133 6.79 12.75 5.93
CA ALA A 133 5.94 13.08 4.79
C ALA A 133 5.98 14.57 4.40
N THR A 134 6.63 15.42 5.20
CA THR A 134 6.72 16.85 4.93
C THR A 134 7.88 17.12 3.97
N ILE A 135 7.54 17.61 2.78
CA ILE A 135 8.50 17.86 1.69
C ILE A 135 8.25 19.22 1.04
N GLU A 136 9.21 19.68 0.25
CA GLU A 136 9.02 20.85 -0.64
C GLU A 136 8.24 20.40 -1.88
N GLY A 137 7.03 20.89 -2.02
CA GLY A 137 6.16 20.67 -3.18
C GLY A 137 5.89 21.96 -3.95
N ALA A 138 4.99 21.95 -4.91
CA ALA A 138 4.62 23.10 -5.73
C ALA A 138 4.04 24.27 -4.91
N GLU A 139 3.40 23.97 -3.80
CA GLU A 139 2.79 24.96 -2.87
C GLU A 139 3.66 25.21 -1.63
N GLY A 140 4.98 24.91 -1.70
CA GLY A 140 5.93 25.05 -0.59
C GLY A 140 6.01 23.83 0.32
N MET A 141 6.65 23.99 1.46
CA MET A 141 6.79 22.91 2.45
C MET A 141 5.41 22.47 2.95
N GLY A 142 5.20 21.16 2.99
CA GLY A 142 3.95 20.59 3.46
C GLY A 142 3.82 19.09 3.23
N ILE A 143 2.68 18.55 3.59
CA ILE A 143 2.30 17.15 3.41
C ILE A 143 1.44 17.04 2.15
N TYR A 144 1.83 16.18 1.21
CA TYR A 144 1.16 15.96 -0.07
C TYR A 144 0.64 14.53 -0.24
N ALA A 145 0.87 13.68 0.73
CA ALA A 145 0.31 12.33 0.79
C ALA A 145 0.17 11.88 2.23
N VAL A 146 -0.80 11.00 2.48
CA VAL A 146 -1.00 10.38 3.79
C VAL A 146 -0.13 9.15 3.91
N ASN A 147 0.69 9.08 4.95
CA ASN A 147 1.54 7.93 5.21
C ASN A 147 0.73 6.69 5.55
N GLY A 148 1.05 5.57 4.92
CA GLY A 148 0.67 4.27 5.44
C GLY A 148 1.44 3.98 6.73
N PHE A 149 0.74 3.58 7.79
CA PHE A 149 1.37 3.14 9.04
C PHE A 149 1.30 1.63 9.13
N LYS A 150 2.45 0.98 8.98
CA LYS A 150 2.62 -0.46 9.13
C LYS A 150 3.94 -0.74 9.86
N ASP A 151 4.52 -1.88 9.63
CA ASP A 151 5.78 -2.30 10.25
C ASP A 151 6.88 -1.24 10.05
N THR A 152 7.42 -0.76 11.16
CA THR A 152 8.49 0.25 11.14
C THR A 152 9.89 -0.36 11.03
N ALA A 153 9.99 -1.68 11.07
CA ALA A 153 11.22 -2.42 10.89
C ALA A 153 10.96 -3.75 10.19
N THR A 154 11.86 -4.16 9.33
CA THR A 154 11.90 -5.50 8.73
C THR A 154 13.18 -6.18 9.15
N GLN A 155 13.09 -7.47 9.43
CA GLN A 155 14.25 -8.32 9.70
C GLN A 155 14.56 -9.14 8.46
N ASN A 156 15.82 -9.12 8.03
CA ASN A 156 16.28 -10.07 7.03
C ASN A 156 16.38 -11.44 7.67
N THR A 157 15.81 -12.44 7.02
CA THR A 157 15.80 -13.82 7.47
C THR A 157 16.41 -14.73 6.41
N TRP A 158 16.87 -15.88 6.83
CA TRP A 158 17.27 -16.95 5.94
C TRP A 158 16.16 -17.96 5.84
N ASP A 159 15.67 -18.18 4.63
CA ASP A 159 14.77 -19.29 4.33
C ASP A 159 15.61 -20.48 3.90
N VAL A 160 15.62 -21.54 4.69
CA VAL A 160 16.43 -22.72 4.44
C VAL A 160 15.57 -23.92 4.04
N ASN A 161 15.98 -24.62 3.00
CA ASN A 161 15.38 -25.90 2.64
C ASN A 161 15.88 -27.00 3.60
N VAL A 162 15.08 -27.28 4.63
CA VAL A 162 15.44 -28.23 5.69
C VAL A 162 15.66 -29.65 5.16
N THR A 163 14.93 -30.07 4.11
CA THR A 163 15.12 -31.38 3.49
C THR A 163 16.52 -31.48 2.89
N LEU A 164 16.91 -30.48 2.11
CA LEU A 164 18.28 -30.45 1.52
C LEU A 164 19.34 -30.33 2.60
N LEU A 165 19.10 -29.51 3.62
CA LEU A 165 20.03 -29.36 4.73
C LEU A 165 20.32 -30.72 5.40
N ASN A 166 19.27 -31.51 5.67
CA ASN A 166 19.39 -32.85 6.23
C ASN A 166 20.11 -33.84 5.27
N GLU A 167 19.86 -33.75 3.94
CA GLU A 167 20.57 -34.54 2.95
C GLU A 167 22.09 -34.26 2.95
N LEU A 168 22.46 -33.02 3.31
CA LEU A 168 23.87 -32.60 3.44
C LEU A 168 24.49 -32.98 4.78
N GLY A 169 23.71 -33.59 5.67
CA GLY A 169 24.16 -34.06 6.98
C GLY A 169 24.14 -32.98 8.08
N TYR A 170 23.43 -31.89 7.87
CA TYR A 170 23.26 -30.82 8.86
C TYR A 170 21.83 -30.79 9.41
N THR A 171 21.70 -30.37 10.65
CA THR A 171 20.42 -30.07 11.29
C THR A 171 20.09 -28.58 11.17
N LEU A 172 18.87 -28.19 11.50
CA LEU A 172 18.52 -26.77 11.58
C LEU A 172 19.33 -26.05 12.67
N GLU A 173 19.60 -26.72 13.79
CA GLU A 173 20.43 -26.18 14.88
C GLU A 173 21.87 -25.92 14.41
N ASP A 174 22.44 -26.83 13.60
CA ASP A 174 23.73 -26.59 12.98
C ASP A 174 23.74 -25.38 12.07
N PHE A 175 22.67 -25.19 11.27
CA PHE A 175 22.52 -24.04 10.39
C PHE A 175 22.37 -22.73 11.16
N GLU A 176 21.60 -22.71 12.23
CA GLU A 176 21.43 -21.54 13.09
C GLU A 176 22.75 -21.12 13.78
N ALA A 177 23.64 -22.06 14.01
CA ALA A 177 24.97 -21.81 14.58
C ALA A 177 26.01 -21.35 13.54
N MET A 178 25.72 -21.46 12.22
CA MET A 178 26.63 -21.05 11.15
C MET A 178 26.81 -19.54 11.10
N THR A 179 28.02 -19.14 10.77
CA THR A 179 28.34 -17.77 10.37
C THR A 179 28.24 -17.63 8.86
N PHE A 180 28.23 -16.40 8.36
CA PHE A 180 28.24 -16.13 6.92
C PHE A 180 29.43 -16.81 6.19
N TYR A 181 30.55 -16.97 6.85
CA TYR A 181 31.75 -17.63 6.28
C TYR A 181 31.56 -19.15 6.12
N ASP A 182 30.74 -19.78 6.92
CA ASP A 182 30.47 -21.21 6.86
C ASP A 182 29.57 -21.58 5.68
N PHE A 183 28.80 -20.65 5.15
CA PHE A 183 27.92 -20.88 4.01
C PHE A 183 28.65 -21.25 2.73
N GLY A 184 29.89 -20.81 2.55
CA GLY A 184 30.70 -21.20 1.38
C GLY A 184 30.85 -22.70 1.26
N GLU A 185 31.17 -23.39 2.37
CA GLU A 185 31.30 -24.85 2.42
C GLU A 185 29.95 -25.56 2.22
N LEU A 186 28.89 -25.04 2.88
CA LEU A 186 27.53 -25.56 2.75
C LEU A 186 27.05 -25.51 1.30
N PHE A 187 27.25 -24.36 0.61
CA PHE A 187 26.86 -24.18 -0.78
C PHE A 187 27.67 -25.07 -1.75
N GLN A 188 28.95 -25.26 -1.48
CA GLN A 188 29.75 -26.18 -2.27
C GLN A 188 29.26 -27.62 -2.14
N LYS A 189 29.01 -28.10 -0.94
CA LYS A 189 28.43 -29.43 -0.70
C LYS A 189 27.08 -29.61 -1.39
N ALA A 190 26.25 -28.58 -1.38
CA ALA A 190 24.96 -28.61 -2.06
C ALA A 190 25.13 -28.74 -3.59
N LYS A 191 26.10 -28.04 -4.19
CA LYS A 191 26.43 -28.20 -5.62
C LYS A 191 26.97 -29.56 -5.94
N GLU A 192 27.87 -30.10 -5.13
CA GLU A 192 28.41 -31.43 -5.29
C GLU A 192 27.31 -32.50 -5.27
N LEU A 193 26.32 -32.34 -4.39
CA LEU A 193 25.19 -33.27 -4.28
C LEU A 193 24.19 -33.14 -5.42
N LYS A 194 23.87 -31.92 -5.85
CA LYS A 194 22.78 -31.64 -6.80
C LYS A 194 23.26 -31.36 -8.23
N GLY A 195 24.55 -31.16 -8.44
CA GLY A 195 25.17 -30.89 -9.74
C GLY A 195 25.36 -29.41 -10.05
N ASP A 196 26.10 -29.12 -11.12
CA ASP A 196 26.57 -27.76 -11.48
C ASP A 196 25.44 -26.80 -11.83
N SER A 197 24.31 -27.30 -12.29
CA SER A 197 23.13 -26.46 -12.61
C SER A 197 22.31 -26.04 -11.38
N PHE A 198 22.65 -26.55 -10.21
CA PHE A 198 22.00 -26.20 -8.97
C PHE A 198 22.54 -24.86 -8.43
N TYR A 199 21.66 -23.97 -8.04
CA TYR A 199 21.99 -22.71 -7.39
C TYR A 199 21.65 -22.80 -5.91
N PRO A 200 22.64 -23.00 -5.03
CA PRO A 200 22.42 -23.25 -3.60
C PRO A 200 21.97 -22.00 -2.83
N PHE A 201 22.14 -20.84 -3.43
CA PHE A 201 21.78 -19.56 -2.83
C PHE A 201 21.05 -18.67 -3.82
N LEU A 202 19.85 -18.24 -3.44
CA LEU A 202 19.07 -17.24 -4.14
C LEU A 202 18.96 -16.01 -3.25
N VAL A 203 19.41 -14.86 -3.74
CA VAL A 203 19.37 -13.61 -3.01
C VAL A 203 19.10 -12.46 -3.97
N GLU A 204 18.29 -11.53 -3.53
CA GLU A 204 18.15 -10.25 -4.20
C GLU A 204 19.41 -9.41 -3.96
N PRO A 205 19.98 -8.74 -4.99
CA PRO A 205 21.22 -7.98 -4.84
C PRO A 205 21.21 -6.96 -3.69
N MET A 206 20.09 -6.25 -3.51
CA MET A 206 19.91 -5.27 -2.43
C MET A 206 19.95 -5.94 -1.04
N VAL A 207 19.40 -7.14 -0.91
CA VAL A 207 19.43 -7.89 0.36
C VAL A 207 20.85 -8.34 0.65
N LEU A 208 21.60 -8.80 -0.36
CA LEU A 208 22.99 -9.18 -0.20
C LEU A 208 23.85 -8.00 0.28
N GLU A 209 23.67 -6.82 -0.30
CA GLU A 209 24.38 -5.63 0.13
C GLU A 209 24.12 -5.32 1.61
N ARG A 210 22.86 -5.34 2.04
CA ARG A 210 22.47 -5.14 3.44
C ARG A 210 23.05 -6.18 4.38
N MET A 211 23.16 -7.42 3.94
CA MET A 211 23.76 -8.50 4.74
C MET A 211 25.26 -8.35 4.90
N VAL A 212 25.97 -7.89 3.86
CA VAL A 212 27.43 -7.72 3.87
C VAL A 212 27.85 -6.45 4.58
N THR A 213 27.12 -5.36 4.39
CA THR A 213 27.43 -4.09 5.03
C THR A 213 27.13 -4.08 6.53
N GLY A 214 26.55 -5.18 7.02
CA GLY A 214 26.17 -5.30 8.42
C GLY A 214 25.12 -4.29 8.80
N SER A 215 24.72 -4.24 10.01
CA SER A 215 23.67 -3.40 10.58
C SER A 215 23.96 -1.89 10.54
N ILE A 216 24.52 -1.37 9.47
CA ILE A 216 24.54 0.07 9.23
C ILE A 216 23.10 0.46 8.93
N ILE A 217 22.46 1.03 9.93
CA ILE A 217 21.18 1.70 9.76
C ILE A 217 21.46 2.94 8.93
N VAL A 218 21.18 2.84 7.64
CA VAL A 218 21.15 4.02 6.78
C VAL A 218 19.76 4.61 6.95
N ALA A 219 19.67 5.71 7.65
CA ALA A 219 18.44 6.49 7.69
C ALA A 219 18.09 6.91 6.26
N GLY A 220 16.88 6.58 5.80
CA GLY A 220 16.46 6.86 4.44
C GLY A 220 16.74 5.76 3.42
N ASP A 221 17.07 4.56 3.84
CA ASP A 221 17.38 3.42 2.98
C ASP A 221 16.20 2.86 2.16
N SER A 222 15.04 3.38 2.25
CA SER A 222 13.91 3.02 1.40
C SER A 222 13.87 3.78 0.06
N GLY A 223 14.98 4.34 -0.37
CA GLY A 223 15.03 5.19 -1.56
C GLY A 223 14.47 6.59 -1.32
N SER A 224 14.25 6.97 -0.09
CA SER A 224 13.75 8.28 0.32
C SER A 224 14.89 9.29 0.57
N THR A 225 15.89 9.29 -0.29
CA THR A 225 16.88 10.37 -0.32
C THR A 225 16.57 11.37 -1.39
#